data_b8d86585be719d8a2d7c2bfc2e6e9f96
#
_entry.id   b8d86585be719d8a2d7c2bfc2e6e9f96
#
_cell.length_a   1.000
_cell.length_b   1.000
_cell.length_c   1.000
_cell.angle_alpha   90.00
_cell.angle_beta   90.00
_cell.angle_gamma   90.00
#
_symmetry.space_group_name_H-M   'P 1'
#
loop_
_entity.id
_entity.type
_entity.pdbx_description
1 polymer ?
#
loop_
_entity_poly.entity_id
_entity_poly.type
_entity_poly.pdbx_seq_one_letter_code
_entity_poly.pdbx_strand_id
1 'polypeptide(L)'
;LNWLRKCWYEHKSSILADEMGLGKTAQSVVMVNDLFKLGFRGPFLVVAPLSTLMQWEREFENWTDLNVVLFSGGPQQREIITEYELYYRDNKDVCKFEVMLLNYEKFIKEDVFELINSFTWEYLVVDEAHKLKNHKKKIYGLLESLKVRHKLLLTGTPNQNRLSEFWSLLHFIEPQIFNNLDEFIEKYDSSPDDSEEFKVSQMEKLKNEVINKYMLRREKKEVEHSIGEKEERIV
;
A
#
# COMPACT_ATOMS: atom_id res chain seq x y z
N LEU A 1 -13.60 0.21 4.39
CA LEU A 1 -13.59 1.54 3.79
C LEU A 1 -13.63 2.67 4.84
N ASN A 2 -14.61 2.66 5.78
CA ASN A 2 -14.72 3.71 6.81
C ASN A 2 -13.44 3.91 7.64
N TRP A 3 -12.71 2.83 7.91
CA TRP A 3 -11.43 2.91 8.60
C TRP A 3 -10.35 3.63 7.76
N LEU A 4 -10.28 3.35 6.45
CA LEU A 4 -9.36 4.06 5.54
C LEU A 4 -9.67 5.55 5.47
N ARG A 5 -10.97 5.91 5.36
CA ARG A 5 -11.43 7.32 5.41
C ARG A 5 -11.01 7.99 6.72
N LYS A 6 -11.19 7.30 7.86
CA LYS A 6 -10.76 7.80 9.17
C LYS A 6 -9.25 8.06 9.20
N CYS A 7 -8.42 7.09 8.75
CA CYS A 7 -6.97 7.27 8.69
C CYS A 7 -6.59 8.50 7.86
N TRP A 8 -7.23 8.68 6.71
CA TRP A 8 -6.96 9.82 5.85
C TRP A 8 -7.34 11.16 6.52
N TYR A 9 -8.51 11.25 7.15
CA TYR A 9 -8.93 12.45 7.91
C TYR A 9 -7.99 12.77 9.08
N GLU A 10 -7.41 11.76 9.69
CA GLU A 10 -6.43 11.90 10.77
C GLU A 10 -4.99 12.14 10.24
N HIS A 11 -4.82 12.32 8.93
CA HIS A 11 -3.52 12.47 8.27
C HIS A 11 -2.55 11.33 8.54
N LYS A 12 -3.04 10.11 8.62
CA LYS A 12 -2.26 8.90 8.88
C LYS A 12 -2.21 8.01 7.66
N SER A 13 -1.02 7.65 7.24
CA SER A 13 -0.82 6.53 6.31
C SER A 13 -1.16 5.20 7.00
N SER A 14 -1.46 4.16 6.23
CA SER A 14 -2.10 2.97 6.81
C SER A 14 -1.73 1.67 6.12
N ILE A 15 -1.95 0.55 6.82
CA ILE A 15 -1.73 -0.82 6.33
C ILE A 15 -3.06 -1.56 6.36
N LEU A 16 -3.56 -1.97 5.21
CA LEU A 16 -4.73 -2.83 5.09
C LEU A 16 -4.26 -4.28 4.93
N ALA A 17 -4.37 -5.05 6.01
CA ALA A 17 -3.83 -6.40 6.14
C ALA A 17 -4.94 -7.47 6.20
N ASP A 18 -6.11 -7.19 5.65
CA ASP A 18 -7.22 -8.12 5.56
C ASP A 18 -6.81 -9.43 4.87
N GLU A 19 -7.41 -10.54 5.27
CA GLU A 19 -7.22 -11.84 4.61
C GLU A 19 -7.49 -11.75 3.11
N MET A 20 -6.83 -12.61 2.33
CA MET A 20 -7.03 -12.66 0.87
C MET A 20 -8.51 -12.92 0.54
N GLY A 21 -9.05 -12.18 -0.44
CA GLY A 21 -10.45 -12.28 -0.85
C GLY A 21 -11.42 -11.35 -0.12
N LEU A 22 -11.00 -10.60 0.90
CA LEU A 22 -11.85 -9.61 1.58
C LEU A 22 -11.91 -8.23 0.88
N GLY A 23 -11.58 -8.20 -0.42
CA GLY A 23 -11.80 -7.03 -1.27
C GLY A 23 -10.87 -5.84 -1.00
N LYS A 24 -9.60 -6.07 -0.61
CA LYS A 24 -8.61 -4.99 -0.40
C LYS A 24 -8.49 -4.08 -1.62
N THR A 25 -8.43 -4.64 -2.83
CA THR A 25 -8.34 -3.89 -4.10
C THR A 25 -9.55 -2.97 -4.27
N ALA A 26 -10.77 -3.51 -4.18
CA ALA A 26 -12.00 -2.73 -4.30
C ALA A 26 -12.09 -1.63 -3.24
N GLN A 27 -11.73 -1.91 -1.97
CA GLN A 27 -11.68 -0.89 -0.92
C GLN A 27 -10.71 0.24 -1.25
N SER A 28 -9.55 -0.08 -1.83
CA SER A 28 -8.54 0.92 -2.21
C SER A 28 -9.00 1.76 -3.40
N VAL A 29 -9.59 1.14 -4.41
CA VAL A 29 -10.15 1.82 -5.58
C VAL A 29 -11.26 2.79 -5.19
N VAL A 30 -12.20 2.35 -4.34
CA VAL A 30 -13.27 3.21 -3.83
C VAL A 30 -12.71 4.35 -2.97
N MET A 31 -11.65 4.10 -2.19
CA MET A 31 -10.98 5.16 -1.42
C MET A 31 -10.39 6.24 -2.32
N VAL A 32 -9.69 5.84 -3.39
CA VAL A 32 -9.13 6.78 -4.38
C VAL A 32 -10.25 7.59 -5.05
N ASN A 33 -11.35 6.95 -5.44
CA ASN A 33 -12.52 7.62 -6.01
C ASN A 33 -13.17 8.61 -5.03
N ASP A 34 -13.26 8.26 -3.75
CA ASP A 34 -13.76 9.16 -2.72
C ASP A 34 -12.89 10.42 -2.59
N LEU A 35 -11.56 10.25 -2.59
CA LEU A 35 -10.62 11.37 -2.54
C LEU A 35 -10.80 12.29 -3.75
N PHE A 36 -10.92 11.71 -4.94
CA PHE A 36 -11.18 12.49 -6.15
C PHE A 36 -12.50 13.27 -6.08
N LYS A 37 -13.57 12.64 -5.61
CA LYS A 37 -14.89 13.29 -5.42
C LYS A 37 -14.86 14.40 -4.37
N LEU A 38 -13.98 14.29 -3.37
CA LEU A 38 -13.73 15.34 -2.36
C LEU A 38 -12.89 16.51 -2.90
N GLY A 39 -12.43 16.45 -4.16
CA GLY A 39 -11.69 17.53 -4.81
C GLY A 39 -10.17 17.36 -4.81
N PHE A 40 -9.64 16.23 -4.31
CA PHE A 40 -8.23 15.88 -4.44
C PHE A 40 -8.01 15.28 -5.83
N ARG A 41 -7.55 16.11 -6.77
CA ARG A 41 -7.48 15.77 -8.21
C ARG A 41 -6.34 14.83 -8.58
N GLY A 42 -5.61 14.27 -7.61
CA GLY A 42 -4.48 13.38 -7.85
C GLY A 42 -3.21 14.12 -8.29
N PRO A 43 -2.27 13.45 -8.97
CA PRO A 43 -2.34 12.05 -9.42
C PRO A 43 -2.20 11.02 -8.28
N PHE A 44 -2.78 9.85 -8.53
CA PHE A 44 -2.74 8.71 -7.63
C PHE A 44 -1.84 7.62 -8.23
N LEU A 45 -1.00 6.99 -7.42
CA LEU A 45 -0.09 5.93 -7.88
C LEU A 45 -0.45 4.59 -7.22
N VAL A 46 -0.57 3.56 -8.04
CA VAL A 46 -0.68 2.16 -7.58
C VAL A 46 0.53 1.38 -8.06
N VAL A 47 1.30 0.83 -7.13
CA VAL A 47 2.42 -0.07 -7.42
C VAL A 47 2.03 -1.49 -6.98
N ALA A 48 1.94 -2.39 -7.96
CA ALA A 48 1.44 -3.74 -7.75
C ALA A 48 2.30 -4.79 -8.47
N PRO A 49 2.17 -6.10 -8.16
CA PRO A 49 2.74 -7.15 -8.97
C PRO A 49 2.21 -7.14 -10.40
N LEU A 50 3.05 -7.50 -11.37
CA LEU A 50 2.65 -7.55 -12.79
C LEU A 50 1.38 -8.42 -13.01
N SER A 51 1.27 -9.52 -12.26
CA SER A 51 0.14 -10.45 -12.36
C SER A 51 -1.21 -9.87 -11.92
N THR A 52 -1.20 -8.81 -11.12
CA THR A 52 -2.43 -8.20 -10.57
C THR A 52 -2.79 -6.87 -11.23
N LEU A 53 -1.93 -6.30 -12.08
CA LEU A 53 -2.18 -4.99 -12.72
C LEU A 53 -3.47 -4.95 -13.53
N MET A 54 -3.74 -5.98 -14.34
CA MET A 54 -4.98 -6.07 -15.13
C MET A 54 -6.23 -6.18 -14.26
N GLN A 55 -6.10 -6.78 -13.08
CA GLN A 55 -7.18 -6.79 -12.10
C GLN A 55 -7.42 -5.40 -11.53
N TRP A 56 -6.35 -4.67 -11.19
CA TRP A 56 -6.44 -3.29 -10.72
C TRP A 56 -7.13 -2.37 -11.75
N GLU A 57 -6.75 -2.48 -13.02
CA GLU A 57 -7.36 -1.72 -14.11
C GLU A 57 -8.87 -1.99 -14.19
N ARG A 58 -9.29 -3.28 -14.23
CA ARG A 58 -10.71 -3.67 -14.23
C ARG A 58 -11.48 -3.17 -13.00
N GLU A 59 -10.87 -3.20 -11.82
CA GLU A 59 -11.52 -2.69 -10.61
C GLU A 59 -11.74 -1.17 -10.70
N PHE A 60 -10.79 -0.41 -11.24
CA PHE A 60 -11.01 1.02 -11.50
C PHE A 60 -12.11 1.26 -12.54
N GLU A 61 -12.12 0.54 -13.65
CA GLU A 61 -13.16 0.62 -14.69
C GLU A 61 -14.55 0.30 -14.13
N ASN A 62 -14.65 -0.70 -13.24
CA ASN A 62 -15.93 -1.14 -12.69
C ASN A 62 -16.49 -0.18 -11.61
N TRP A 63 -15.65 0.50 -10.87
CA TRP A 63 -16.06 1.27 -9.69
C TRP A 63 -15.91 2.78 -9.83
N THR A 64 -15.28 3.27 -10.91
CA THR A 64 -14.95 4.69 -11.03
C THR A 64 -15.03 5.15 -12.49
N ASP A 65 -15.11 6.47 -12.69
CA ASP A 65 -14.96 7.13 -13.98
C ASP A 65 -13.58 7.80 -14.12
N LEU A 66 -12.58 7.38 -13.32
CA LEU A 66 -11.24 7.96 -13.33
C LEU A 66 -10.46 7.52 -14.57
N ASN A 67 -9.70 8.44 -15.15
CA ASN A 67 -8.78 8.13 -16.24
C ASN A 67 -7.55 7.40 -15.69
N VAL A 68 -7.45 6.11 -16.00
CA VAL A 68 -6.42 5.20 -15.50
C VAL A 68 -5.40 4.93 -16.59
N VAL A 69 -4.14 5.17 -16.29
CA VAL A 69 -3.02 4.85 -17.19
C VAL A 69 -2.26 3.62 -16.67
N LEU A 70 -2.26 2.56 -17.45
CA LEU A 70 -1.40 1.41 -17.24
C LEU A 70 -0.01 1.67 -17.83
N PHE A 71 0.94 2.12 -17.00
CA PHE A 71 2.30 2.43 -17.44
C PHE A 71 3.14 1.15 -17.57
N SER A 72 3.01 0.48 -18.70
CA SER A 72 3.59 -0.85 -18.96
C SER A 72 4.27 -0.93 -20.33
N GLY A 73 4.78 -2.10 -20.68
CA GLY A 73 5.37 -2.36 -21.99
C GLY A 73 6.87 -2.03 -22.12
N GLY A 74 7.37 -2.06 -23.35
CA GLY A 74 8.73 -1.73 -23.72
C GLY A 74 9.00 -0.20 -23.76
N PRO A 75 10.25 0.23 -24.04
CA PRO A 75 10.59 1.64 -24.08
C PRO A 75 9.72 2.44 -25.07
N GLN A 76 9.53 1.94 -26.28
CA GLN A 76 8.72 2.58 -27.30
C GLN A 76 7.25 2.75 -26.89
N GLN A 77 6.67 1.72 -26.25
CA GLN A 77 5.29 1.81 -25.77
C GLN A 77 5.17 2.84 -24.64
N ARG A 78 6.13 2.92 -23.72
CA ARG A 78 6.14 3.93 -22.67
C ARG A 78 6.31 5.34 -23.18
N GLU A 79 7.09 5.52 -24.23
CA GLU A 79 7.22 6.81 -24.94
C GLU A 79 5.87 7.28 -25.49
N ILE A 80 5.14 6.38 -26.16
CA ILE A 80 3.77 6.65 -26.67
C ILE A 80 2.83 7.01 -25.50
N ILE A 81 2.85 6.21 -24.42
CA ILE A 81 2.02 6.51 -23.23
C ILE A 81 2.38 7.88 -22.66
N THR A 82 3.67 8.19 -22.54
CA THR A 82 4.13 9.48 -22.01
C THR A 82 3.66 10.65 -22.88
N GLU A 83 3.74 10.50 -24.20
CA GLU A 83 3.38 11.57 -25.15
C GLU A 83 1.86 11.80 -25.21
N TYR A 84 1.05 10.72 -25.20
CA TYR A 84 -0.37 10.81 -25.51
C TYR A 84 -1.29 10.67 -24.29
N GLU A 85 -0.86 10.00 -23.22
CA GLU A 85 -1.71 9.68 -22.07
C GLU A 85 -1.37 10.48 -20.80
N LEU A 86 -0.12 10.96 -20.63
CA LEU A 86 0.25 11.61 -19.39
C LEU A 86 -0.06 13.10 -19.37
N TYR A 87 0.04 13.79 -20.52
CA TYR A 87 -0.09 15.24 -20.59
C TYR A 87 -0.98 15.69 -21.73
N TYR A 88 -1.60 16.85 -21.57
CA TYR A 88 -2.25 17.53 -22.69
C TYR A 88 -1.20 18.10 -23.66
N ARG A 89 -1.47 18.05 -24.98
CA ARG A 89 -0.53 18.55 -26.01
C ARG A 89 -0.15 20.00 -25.80
N ASP A 90 -1.11 20.81 -25.37
CA ASP A 90 -0.95 22.25 -25.23
C ASP A 90 -0.57 22.68 -23.82
N ASN A 91 -0.55 21.77 -22.84
CA ASN A 91 -0.21 22.07 -21.45
C ASN A 91 0.37 20.83 -20.74
N LYS A 92 1.70 20.80 -20.66
CA LYS A 92 2.45 19.74 -19.97
C LYS A 92 2.49 19.90 -18.44
N ASP A 93 1.97 21.00 -17.90
CA ASP A 93 1.91 21.20 -16.46
C ASP A 93 0.69 20.53 -15.82
N VAL A 94 -0.26 20.08 -16.64
CA VAL A 94 -1.49 19.42 -16.18
C VAL A 94 -1.47 17.95 -16.59
N CYS A 95 -1.59 17.07 -15.59
CA CYS A 95 -1.75 15.63 -15.84
C CYS A 95 -3.09 15.36 -16.55
N LYS A 96 -3.05 14.50 -17.55
CA LYS A 96 -4.24 14.04 -18.27
C LYS A 96 -4.91 12.84 -17.59
N PHE A 97 -4.20 12.18 -16.70
CA PHE A 97 -4.65 11.00 -15.97
C PHE A 97 -4.89 11.32 -14.49
N GLU A 98 -5.77 10.56 -13.85
CA GLU A 98 -5.96 10.61 -12.40
C GLU A 98 -5.19 9.50 -11.71
N VAL A 99 -5.13 8.29 -12.28
CA VAL A 99 -4.47 7.13 -11.67
C VAL A 99 -3.42 6.54 -12.60
N MET A 100 -2.25 6.24 -12.05
CA MET A 100 -1.23 5.48 -12.76
C MET A 100 -1.02 4.11 -12.09
N LEU A 101 -1.07 3.06 -12.89
CA LEU A 101 -0.78 1.69 -12.49
C LEU A 101 0.61 1.29 -12.99
N LEU A 102 1.45 0.79 -12.10
CA LEU A 102 2.83 0.44 -12.39
C LEU A 102 3.26 -0.82 -11.67
N ASN A 103 4.05 -1.70 -12.31
CA ASN A 103 4.62 -2.85 -11.63
C ASN A 103 5.98 -2.55 -11.02
N TYR A 104 6.37 -3.35 -10.02
CA TYR A 104 7.62 -3.21 -9.29
C TYR A 104 8.86 -3.28 -10.19
N GLU A 105 8.86 -4.18 -11.17
CA GLU A 105 9.99 -4.43 -12.05
C GLU A 105 10.25 -3.24 -13.00
N LYS A 106 9.20 -2.53 -13.37
CA LYS A 106 9.31 -1.29 -14.16
C LYS A 106 9.73 -0.12 -13.29
N PHE A 107 9.15 -0.01 -12.10
CA PHE A 107 9.45 1.07 -11.17
C PHE A 107 10.96 1.20 -10.85
N ILE A 108 11.72 0.09 -10.81
CA ILE A 108 13.15 0.08 -10.53
C ILE A 108 14.00 0.61 -11.70
N LYS A 109 13.44 0.74 -12.91
CA LYS A 109 14.13 1.28 -14.07
C LYS A 109 14.34 2.78 -13.91
N GLU A 110 15.55 3.25 -14.19
CA GLU A 110 15.96 4.64 -13.94
C GLU A 110 15.10 5.64 -14.71
N ASP A 111 14.91 5.40 -16.00
CA ASP A 111 14.05 6.19 -16.88
C ASP A 111 12.61 6.32 -16.37
N VAL A 112 12.07 5.22 -15.84
CA VAL A 112 10.72 5.19 -15.26
C VAL A 112 10.69 5.90 -13.92
N PHE A 113 11.66 5.63 -13.05
CA PHE A 113 11.71 6.25 -11.73
C PHE A 113 11.85 7.79 -11.83
N GLU A 114 12.69 8.30 -12.72
CA GLU A 114 12.84 9.75 -12.95
C GLU A 114 11.49 10.39 -13.33
N LEU A 115 10.76 9.77 -14.25
CA LEU A 115 9.43 10.22 -14.64
C LEU A 115 8.46 10.20 -13.45
N ILE A 116 8.38 9.09 -12.71
CA ILE A 116 7.45 8.94 -11.58
C ILE A 116 7.79 9.92 -10.44
N ASN A 117 9.08 10.17 -10.20
CA ASN A 117 9.57 11.09 -9.17
C ASN A 117 9.35 12.58 -9.53
N SER A 118 9.06 12.89 -10.79
CA SER A 118 8.70 14.25 -11.22
C SER A 118 7.33 14.70 -10.72
N PHE A 119 6.44 13.75 -10.39
CA PHE A 119 5.11 14.03 -9.87
C PHE A 119 5.10 14.21 -8.35
N THR A 120 4.12 14.95 -7.85
CA THR A 120 3.72 14.92 -6.44
C THR A 120 2.43 14.12 -6.33
N TRP A 121 2.50 12.97 -5.68
CA TRP A 121 1.40 12.03 -5.58
C TRP A 121 0.49 12.34 -4.40
N GLU A 122 -0.80 12.41 -4.63
CA GLU A 122 -1.78 12.62 -3.55
C GLU A 122 -1.91 11.38 -2.67
N TYR A 123 -1.91 10.19 -3.31
CA TYR A 123 -2.03 8.91 -2.63
C TYR A 123 -1.22 7.84 -3.33
N LEU A 124 -0.46 7.06 -2.57
CA LEU A 124 0.29 5.90 -3.05
C LEU A 124 -0.32 4.64 -2.46
N VAL A 125 -0.74 3.73 -3.31
CA VAL A 125 -1.14 2.37 -2.93
C VAL A 125 -0.03 1.39 -3.33
N VAL A 126 0.45 0.60 -2.38
CA VAL A 126 1.46 -0.44 -2.61
C VAL A 126 0.83 -1.79 -2.33
N ASP A 127 0.55 -2.54 -3.38
CA ASP A 127 -0.02 -3.89 -3.28
C ASP A 127 1.08 -4.92 -3.02
N GLU A 128 0.74 -5.99 -2.31
CA GLU A 128 1.70 -7.00 -1.85
C GLU A 128 2.92 -6.37 -1.13
N ALA A 129 2.62 -5.49 -0.18
CA ALA A 129 3.62 -4.70 0.54
C ALA A 129 4.63 -5.53 1.36
N HIS A 130 4.46 -6.85 1.46
CA HIS A 130 5.49 -7.75 1.99
C HIS A 130 6.83 -7.60 1.24
N LYS A 131 6.85 -7.08 0.02
CA LYS A 131 8.07 -6.73 -0.73
C LYS A 131 8.89 -5.61 -0.05
N LEU A 132 8.26 -4.80 0.79
CA LEU A 132 8.89 -3.70 1.55
C LEU A 132 9.38 -4.10 2.95
N LYS A 133 9.25 -5.36 3.36
CA LYS A 133 9.71 -5.85 4.66
C LYS A 133 11.22 -5.67 4.92
N ASN A 134 11.99 -5.44 3.89
CA ASN A 134 13.42 -5.17 3.98
C ASN A 134 13.72 -3.76 3.47
N HIS A 135 13.93 -2.83 4.41
CA HIS A 135 14.25 -1.42 4.14
C HIS A 135 15.58 -1.20 3.39
N LYS A 136 16.47 -2.23 3.34
CA LYS A 136 17.74 -2.17 2.60
C LYS A 136 17.60 -2.46 1.10
N LYS A 137 16.43 -2.89 0.64
CA LYS A 137 16.20 -3.16 -0.79
C LYS A 137 16.08 -1.87 -1.59
N LYS A 138 16.63 -1.86 -2.82
CA LYS A 138 16.55 -0.73 -3.76
C LYS A 138 15.12 -0.22 -3.94
N ILE A 139 14.15 -1.12 -4.10
CA ILE A 139 12.74 -0.75 -4.28
C ILE A 139 12.16 0.05 -3.10
N TYR A 140 12.56 -0.29 -1.88
CA TYR A 140 12.14 0.43 -0.69
C TYR A 140 12.61 1.89 -0.72
N GLY A 141 13.92 2.12 -0.91
CA GLY A 141 14.49 3.47 -0.96
C GLY A 141 13.91 4.31 -2.10
N LEU A 142 13.66 3.71 -3.28
CA LEU A 142 13.04 4.42 -4.39
C LEU A 142 11.60 4.83 -4.08
N LEU A 143 10.78 3.95 -3.51
CA LEU A 143 9.39 4.28 -3.14
C LEU A 143 9.32 5.30 -1.98
N GLU A 144 10.25 5.20 -1.03
CA GLU A 144 10.34 6.12 0.10
C GLU A 144 10.70 7.54 -0.34
N SER A 145 11.56 7.69 -1.37
CA SER A 145 12.00 8.99 -1.88
C SER A 145 10.94 9.73 -2.70
N LEU A 146 9.83 9.10 -3.06
CA LEU A 146 8.74 9.76 -3.77
C LEU A 146 8.07 10.85 -2.92
N LYS A 147 7.66 11.92 -3.59
CA LYS A 147 6.83 12.97 -3.00
C LYS A 147 5.38 12.50 -2.91
N VAL A 148 4.99 11.96 -1.77
CA VAL A 148 3.66 11.39 -1.52
C VAL A 148 3.04 12.00 -0.28
N ARG A 149 1.76 12.39 -0.35
CA ARG A 149 1.03 12.90 0.82
C ARG A 149 0.56 11.80 1.75
N HIS A 150 -0.04 10.73 1.19
CA HIS A 150 -0.54 9.59 1.96
C HIS A 150 -0.17 8.26 1.33
N LYS A 151 0.10 7.27 2.16
CA LYS A 151 0.50 5.93 1.74
C LYS A 151 -0.47 4.89 2.29
N LEU A 152 -0.87 3.94 1.43
CA LEU A 152 -1.63 2.75 1.79
C LEU A 152 -0.86 1.50 1.37
N LEU A 153 -0.54 0.65 2.33
CA LEU A 153 0.05 -0.65 2.09
C LEU A 153 -1.01 -1.74 2.14
N LEU A 154 -1.03 -2.61 1.14
CA LEU A 154 -1.89 -3.79 1.11
C LEU A 154 -1.04 -5.05 1.28
N THR A 155 -1.45 -5.93 2.18
CA THR A 155 -0.79 -7.22 2.37
C THR A 155 -1.79 -8.28 2.83
N GLY A 156 -1.69 -9.50 2.30
CA GLY A 156 -2.53 -10.63 2.74
C GLY A 156 -1.89 -11.41 3.89
N THR A 157 -0.58 -11.26 4.08
CA THR A 157 0.19 -11.96 5.11
C THR A 157 1.10 -10.98 5.83
N PRO A 158 0.60 -10.27 6.84
CA PRO A 158 1.49 -9.60 7.76
C PRO A 158 2.18 -10.69 8.57
N ASN A 159 3.28 -11.28 8.07
CA ASN A 159 4.08 -12.20 8.86
C ASN A 159 4.64 -11.43 10.04
N GLN A 160 4.06 -11.66 11.20
CA GLN A 160 4.46 -11.09 12.48
C GLN A 160 5.72 -11.78 13.06
N ASN A 161 6.37 -12.65 12.28
CA ASN A 161 7.48 -13.49 12.74
C ASN A 161 8.76 -12.69 13.03
N ARG A 162 8.86 -11.43 12.60
CA ARG A 162 10.00 -10.56 12.92
C ARG A 162 9.53 -9.12 13.10
N LEU A 163 9.72 -8.57 14.27
CA LEU A 163 9.41 -7.17 14.57
C LEU A 163 10.12 -6.19 13.62
N SER A 164 11.33 -6.51 13.18
CA SER A 164 12.08 -5.71 12.21
C SER A 164 11.39 -5.61 10.84
N GLU A 165 10.71 -6.66 10.38
CA GLU A 165 9.94 -6.62 9.12
C GLU A 165 8.69 -5.75 9.26
N PHE A 166 8.01 -5.84 10.41
CA PHE A 166 6.86 -5.00 10.71
C PHE A 166 7.27 -3.54 10.87
N TRP A 167 8.37 -3.29 11.59
CA TRP A 167 8.94 -1.95 11.69
C TRP A 167 9.24 -1.34 10.32
N SER A 168 9.78 -2.12 9.38
CA SER A 168 10.06 -1.62 8.02
C SER A 168 8.81 -1.10 7.31
N LEU A 169 7.65 -1.75 7.50
CA LEU A 169 6.38 -1.27 6.95
C LEU A 169 5.88 -0.01 7.66
N LEU A 170 6.03 0.06 8.99
CA LEU A 170 5.66 1.22 9.79
C LEU A 170 6.55 2.43 9.47
N HIS A 171 7.85 2.22 9.37
CA HIS A 171 8.81 3.27 8.97
C HIS A 171 8.48 3.79 7.56
N PHE A 172 8.13 2.91 6.63
CA PHE A 172 7.74 3.33 5.27
C PHE A 172 6.53 4.26 5.27
N ILE A 173 5.50 3.97 6.08
CA ILE A 173 4.29 4.80 6.10
C ILE A 173 4.47 6.06 6.95
N GLU A 174 5.17 5.98 8.09
CA GLU A 174 5.34 7.08 9.06
C GLU A 174 6.81 7.17 9.54
N PRO A 175 7.74 7.60 8.67
CA PRO A 175 9.17 7.59 8.99
C PRO A 175 9.55 8.51 10.14
N GLN A 176 8.78 9.56 10.38
CA GLN A 176 9.03 10.50 11.49
C GLN A 176 8.70 9.90 12.85
N ILE A 177 7.75 8.97 12.90
CA ILE A 177 7.29 8.31 14.14
C ILE A 177 8.12 7.06 14.41
N PHE A 178 8.39 6.27 13.36
CA PHE A 178 9.14 5.01 13.47
C PHE A 178 10.55 5.16 12.90
N ASN A 179 11.32 6.10 13.45
CA ASN A 179 12.63 6.50 12.91
C ASN A 179 13.80 5.63 13.40
N ASN A 180 13.64 4.83 14.45
CA ASN A 180 14.71 4.04 15.06
C ASN A 180 14.25 2.58 15.27
N LEU A 181 14.89 1.64 14.58
CA LEU A 181 14.62 0.21 14.68
C LEU A 181 15.01 -0.36 16.04
N ASP A 182 16.17 0.05 16.57
CA ASP A 182 16.69 -0.52 17.83
C ASP A 182 15.81 -0.13 19.01
N GLU A 183 15.36 1.11 19.07
CA GLU A 183 14.38 1.57 20.07
C GLU A 183 13.03 0.84 19.94
N PHE A 184 12.60 0.57 18.72
CA PHE A 184 11.36 -0.16 18.46
C PHE A 184 11.47 -1.62 18.95
N ILE A 185 12.59 -2.28 18.66
CA ILE A 185 12.85 -3.66 19.14
C ILE A 185 12.97 -3.66 20.67
N GLU A 186 13.74 -2.74 21.25
CA GLU A 186 13.88 -2.63 22.70
C GLU A 186 12.52 -2.45 23.40
N LYS A 187 11.66 -1.62 22.82
CA LYS A 187 10.34 -1.33 23.39
C LYS A 187 9.35 -2.51 23.35
N TYR A 188 9.45 -3.40 22.36
CA TYR A 188 8.42 -4.42 22.10
C TYR A 188 8.96 -5.87 22.08
N ASP A 189 10.28 -6.11 22.15
CA ASP A 189 10.88 -7.46 22.09
C ASP A 189 11.97 -7.67 23.17
N SER A 190 12.44 -6.61 23.83
CA SER A 190 13.46 -6.77 24.88
C SER A 190 12.87 -7.35 26.14
N SER A 191 13.21 -8.59 26.39
CA SER A 191 12.91 -9.26 27.65
C SER A 191 14.18 -9.76 28.30
N PRO A 192 14.44 -9.41 29.57
CA PRO A 192 15.36 -10.17 30.44
C PRO A 192 14.75 -11.50 30.89
N ASP A 193 13.44 -11.68 30.71
CA ASP A 193 12.70 -12.85 31.16
C ASP A 193 11.94 -13.46 29.95
N ASP A 194 12.23 -14.74 29.66
CA ASP A 194 11.63 -15.50 28.56
C ASP A 194 10.21 -16.04 28.90
N SER A 195 9.57 -15.49 29.94
CA SER A 195 8.25 -15.93 30.36
C SER A 195 7.19 -15.66 29.30
N GLU A 196 6.26 -16.60 29.09
CA GLU A 196 5.14 -16.44 28.15
C GLU A 196 4.24 -15.25 28.52
N GLU A 197 4.05 -15.00 29.83
CA GLU A 197 3.25 -13.88 30.33
C GLU A 197 3.83 -12.54 29.92
N PHE A 198 5.15 -12.38 29.92
CA PHE A 198 5.79 -11.16 29.49
C PHE A 198 5.64 -10.96 27.95
N LYS A 199 5.84 -12.01 27.16
CA LYS A 199 5.65 -11.97 25.70
C LYS A 199 4.22 -11.57 25.32
N VAL A 200 3.22 -12.09 26.02
CA VAL A 200 1.81 -11.72 25.84
C VAL A 200 1.60 -10.24 26.16
N SER A 201 2.13 -9.75 27.27
CA SER A 201 2.01 -8.34 27.68
C SER A 201 2.64 -7.39 26.64
N GLN A 202 3.83 -7.73 26.11
CA GLN A 202 4.49 -6.92 25.08
C GLN A 202 3.70 -6.92 23.75
N MET A 203 3.13 -8.07 23.39
CA MET A 203 2.29 -8.17 22.20
C MET A 203 0.99 -7.34 22.35
N GLU A 204 0.36 -7.35 23.50
CA GLU A 204 -0.81 -6.50 23.77
C GLU A 204 -0.46 -5.02 23.73
N LYS A 205 0.68 -4.64 24.28
CA LYS A 205 1.19 -3.26 24.19
C LYS A 205 1.41 -2.84 22.74
N LEU A 206 2.10 -3.66 21.94
CA LEU A 206 2.29 -3.43 20.51
C LEU A 206 0.95 -3.31 19.77
N LYS A 207 0.00 -4.19 20.07
CA LYS A 207 -1.34 -4.18 19.49
C LYS A 207 -2.07 -2.87 19.76
N ASN A 208 -2.08 -2.43 21.01
CA ASN A 208 -2.82 -1.24 21.43
C ASN A 208 -2.16 0.07 21.00
N GLU A 209 -0.84 0.16 21.08
CA GLU A 209 -0.11 1.39 20.78
C GLU A 209 0.13 1.58 19.29
N VAL A 210 0.27 0.51 18.50
CA VAL A 210 0.71 0.57 17.10
C VAL A 210 -0.27 -0.11 16.15
N ILE A 211 -0.51 -1.43 16.32
CA ILE A 211 -1.27 -2.20 15.33
C ILE A 211 -2.65 -1.59 15.12
N ASN A 212 -3.42 -1.37 16.19
CA ASN A 212 -4.78 -0.82 16.10
C ASN A 212 -4.85 0.59 15.48
N LYS A 213 -3.74 1.34 15.48
CA LYS A 213 -3.69 2.70 14.93
C LYS A 213 -3.34 2.74 13.44
N TYR A 214 -2.45 1.83 12.99
CA TYR A 214 -1.87 1.89 11.65
C TYR A 214 -2.25 0.72 10.76
N MET A 215 -2.84 -0.35 11.34
CA MET A 215 -3.17 -1.55 10.60
C MET A 215 -4.61 -1.98 10.86
N LEU A 216 -5.31 -2.34 9.80
CA LEU A 216 -6.58 -3.08 9.87
C LEU A 216 -6.35 -4.49 9.34
N ARG A 217 -6.67 -5.48 10.18
CA ARG A 217 -6.68 -6.90 9.80
C ARG A 217 -8.00 -7.54 10.21
N ARG A 218 -8.66 -8.15 9.25
CA ARG A 218 -9.87 -8.96 9.47
C ARG A 218 -9.65 -10.33 8.85
N GLU A 219 -10.19 -11.35 9.47
CA GLU A 219 -10.22 -12.71 8.96
C GLU A 219 -11.60 -13.02 8.37
N LYS A 220 -11.67 -13.94 7.40
CA LYS A 220 -12.93 -14.33 6.77
C LYS A 220 -13.96 -14.82 7.80
N LYS A 221 -13.51 -15.56 8.80
CA LYS A 221 -14.35 -16.05 9.89
C LYS A 221 -15.07 -14.94 10.68
N GLU A 222 -14.49 -13.74 10.72
CA GLU A 222 -15.07 -12.60 11.44
C GLU A 222 -16.08 -11.82 10.59
N VAL A 223 -15.96 -11.91 9.26
CA VAL A 223 -16.73 -11.07 8.32
C VAL A 223 -17.84 -11.86 7.63
N GLU A 224 -17.61 -13.14 7.35
CA GLU A 224 -18.52 -14.00 6.59
C GLU A 224 -19.20 -15.03 7.47
N HIS A 225 -20.29 -14.62 8.13
CA HIS A 225 -21.15 -15.53 8.91
C HIS A 225 -21.98 -16.50 8.05
N SER A 226 -21.96 -16.37 6.73
CA SER A 226 -22.75 -17.17 5.78
C SER A 226 -21.97 -18.34 5.16
N ILE A 227 -20.66 -18.43 5.35
CA ILE A 227 -19.86 -19.56 4.86
C ILE A 227 -19.85 -20.65 5.93
N GLY A 228 -20.38 -21.85 5.59
CA GLY A 228 -20.30 -23.03 6.44
C GLY A 228 -18.85 -23.44 6.75
N GLU A 229 -18.64 -24.21 7.81
CA GLU A 229 -17.33 -24.72 8.20
C GLU A 229 -16.67 -25.50 7.05
N LYS A 230 -15.40 -25.23 6.81
CA LYS A 230 -14.61 -25.94 5.81
C LYS A 230 -14.39 -27.39 6.25
N GLU A 231 -15.02 -28.35 5.60
CA GLU A 231 -14.69 -29.76 5.76
C GLU A 231 -13.54 -30.14 4.84
N GLU A 232 -12.38 -30.45 5.40
CA GLU A 232 -11.27 -31.04 4.66
C GLU A 232 -11.44 -32.57 4.67
N ARG A 233 -11.78 -33.14 3.52
CA ARG A 233 -11.74 -34.60 3.34
C ARG A 233 -10.40 -34.95 2.69
N ILE A 234 -9.57 -35.67 3.43
CA ILE A 234 -8.37 -36.31 2.88
C ILE A 234 -8.85 -37.54 2.10
N VAL A 235 -8.64 -37.52 0.79
CA VAL A 235 -8.93 -38.64 -0.13
C VAL A 235 -7.63 -39.37 -0.37
#